data_1660308a085d25620e09abb1934a6094
#
_entry.id   1660308a085d25620e09abb1934a6094
#
_cell.length_a   1.000
_cell.length_b   1.000
_cell.length_c   1.000
_cell.angle_alpha   90.00
_cell.angle_beta   90.00
_cell.angle_gamma   90.00
#
_symmetry.space_group_name_H-M   'P 1'
#
loop_
_entity.id
_entity.type
_entity.pdbx_description
1 polymer ?
#
loop_
_entity_poly.entity_id
_entity_poly.type
_entity_poly.pdbx_seq_one_letter_code
_entity_poly.pdbx_strand_id
1 'polypeptide(L)'
;MARPAPTARSSALRILNSVSGEGRLMSEVLGTGLLDPLSAPDRARAQRLANDTLRGMERADRLLNRHLRKQPPLLVRNVLRLATVEICMGGDAHGVVNEAVALVGQDRRTFAMKGLVNAILRKVADTGHEQWELLRAPRLPKWLRVPLVEAYGPERVAAIETVQFDTPPLDITPKDVAQIDHWAQELGGQIVLGGSIRMTNAGQVSALPGFADGSWWVQDAAAALPVRLLGNISGKTAIDLCCAPGGKTMQLAAAGAKVMAVDNSQTRMGRVKENLERTGLVARTKIKDALQTAGEFDAVVLD
;
A
#
# COMPACT_ATOMS: atom_id res chain seq x y z
N MET A 1 -22.70 -2.87 -26.63
CA MET A 1 -21.25 -2.76 -26.84
C MET A 1 -20.53 -3.44 -25.69
N ALA A 2 -19.59 -4.34 -25.95
CA ALA A 2 -18.77 -4.97 -24.93
C ALA A 2 -17.97 -3.90 -24.16
N ARG A 3 -17.87 -4.04 -22.83
CA ARG A 3 -17.01 -3.17 -22.02
C ARG A 3 -15.55 -3.36 -22.47
N PRO A 4 -14.76 -2.28 -22.67
CA PRO A 4 -13.36 -2.43 -22.99
C PRO A 4 -12.64 -3.20 -21.89
N ALA A 5 -11.59 -3.94 -22.25
CA ALA A 5 -10.75 -4.65 -21.30
C ALA A 5 -10.22 -3.67 -20.23
N PRO A 6 -10.13 -4.10 -18.96
CA PRO A 6 -9.62 -3.24 -17.90
C PRO A 6 -8.15 -2.89 -18.14
N THR A 7 -7.80 -1.62 -17.96
CA THR A 7 -6.41 -1.13 -17.97
C THR A 7 -5.95 -0.87 -16.53
N ALA A 8 -4.64 -0.68 -16.33
CA ALA A 8 -4.09 -0.31 -15.03
C ALA A 8 -4.75 0.98 -14.49
N ARG A 9 -4.92 2.02 -15.34
CA ARG A 9 -5.56 3.28 -14.93
C ARG A 9 -7.06 3.12 -14.64
N SER A 10 -7.80 2.37 -15.48
CA SER A 10 -9.22 2.13 -15.22
C SER A 10 -9.45 1.36 -13.92
N SER A 11 -8.56 0.44 -13.59
CA SER A 11 -8.60 -0.33 -12.34
C SER A 11 -8.20 0.52 -11.14
N ALA A 12 -7.17 1.38 -11.25
CA ALA A 12 -6.82 2.36 -10.23
C ALA A 12 -7.98 3.31 -9.94
N LEU A 13 -8.68 3.80 -10.98
CA LEU A 13 -9.88 4.65 -10.83
C LEU A 13 -11.00 3.93 -10.06
N ARG A 14 -11.21 2.64 -10.31
CA ARG A 14 -12.20 1.85 -9.56
C ARG A 14 -11.83 1.74 -8.09
N ILE A 15 -10.54 1.51 -7.78
CA ILE A 15 -10.05 1.52 -6.39
C ILE A 15 -10.33 2.89 -5.75
N LEU A 16 -9.95 3.99 -6.40
CA LEU A 16 -10.16 5.34 -5.90
C LEU A 16 -11.64 5.65 -5.64
N ASN A 17 -12.54 5.22 -6.52
CA ASN A 17 -13.98 5.41 -6.34
C ASN A 17 -14.52 4.63 -5.15
N SER A 18 -14.09 3.39 -4.94
CA SER A 18 -14.51 2.59 -3.78
C SER A 18 -13.95 3.15 -2.47
N VAL A 19 -12.68 3.59 -2.45
CA VAL A 19 -12.08 4.18 -1.24
C VAL A 19 -12.70 5.53 -0.90
N SER A 20 -12.75 6.46 -1.88
CA SER A 20 -13.20 7.84 -1.61
C SER A 20 -14.72 8.04 -1.68
N GLY A 21 -15.46 7.13 -2.30
CA GLY A 21 -16.92 7.21 -2.45
C GLY A 21 -17.70 6.30 -1.53
N GLU A 22 -17.20 5.09 -1.30
CA GLU A 22 -17.88 4.07 -0.48
C GLU A 22 -17.23 3.94 0.92
N GLY A 23 -16.11 4.64 1.18
CA GLY A 23 -15.38 4.57 2.45
C GLY A 23 -14.72 3.22 2.73
N ARG A 24 -14.48 2.41 1.71
CA ARG A 24 -13.86 1.09 1.85
C ARG A 24 -12.35 1.20 2.05
N LEU A 25 -11.80 0.28 2.84
CA LEU A 25 -10.35 0.17 2.94
C LEU A 25 -9.76 -0.34 1.61
N MET A 26 -8.60 0.19 1.23
CA MET A 26 -7.92 -0.27 0.01
C MET A 26 -7.63 -1.78 0.04
N SER A 27 -7.26 -2.32 1.19
CA SER A 27 -7.02 -3.76 1.39
C SER A 27 -8.27 -4.60 1.13
N GLU A 28 -9.46 -4.11 1.50
CA GLU A 28 -10.74 -4.77 1.22
C GLU A 28 -11.05 -4.75 -0.28
N VAL A 29 -10.85 -3.60 -0.92
CA VAL A 29 -11.07 -3.46 -2.38
C VAL A 29 -10.15 -4.41 -3.16
N LEU A 30 -8.87 -4.47 -2.78
CA LEU A 30 -7.92 -5.40 -3.40
C LEU A 30 -8.27 -6.87 -3.16
N GLY A 31 -8.83 -7.19 -1.99
CA GLY A 31 -9.28 -8.54 -1.63
C GLY A 31 -10.49 -9.04 -2.43
N THR A 32 -11.17 -8.19 -3.20
CA THR A 32 -12.32 -8.60 -4.05
C THR A 32 -11.93 -9.23 -5.38
N GLY A 33 -10.63 -9.36 -5.69
CA GLY A 33 -10.19 -9.83 -7.01
C GLY A 33 -10.33 -8.78 -8.13
N LEU A 34 -10.52 -7.50 -7.77
CA LEU A 34 -10.70 -6.41 -8.74
C LEU A 34 -9.57 -6.32 -9.78
N LEU A 35 -8.37 -6.71 -9.41
CA LEU A 35 -7.18 -6.67 -10.27
C LEU A 35 -6.86 -8.00 -10.97
N ASP A 36 -7.58 -9.09 -10.69
CA ASP A 36 -7.29 -10.42 -11.24
C ASP A 36 -7.29 -10.49 -12.77
N PRO A 37 -8.16 -9.71 -13.50
CA PRO A 37 -8.13 -9.70 -14.95
C PRO A 37 -6.90 -9.04 -15.59
N LEU A 38 -6.04 -8.37 -14.78
CA LEU A 38 -4.85 -7.70 -15.27
C LEU A 38 -3.62 -8.63 -15.25
N SER A 39 -2.66 -8.35 -16.14
CA SER A 39 -1.32 -8.93 -16.06
C SER A 39 -0.62 -8.55 -14.73
N ALA A 40 0.38 -9.31 -14.28
CA ALA A 40 1.10 -9.00 -13.05
C ALA A 40 1.73 -7.58 -13.05
N PRO A 41 2.38 -7.12 -14.14
CA PRO A 41 2.87 -5.73 -14.23
C PRO A 41 1.75 -4.69 -14.15
N ASP A 42 0.60 -4.93 -14.82
CA ASP A 42 -0.52 -3.99 -14.81
C ASP A 42 -1.21 -3.95 -13.44
N ARG A 43 -1.30 -5.07 -12.72
CA ARG A 43 -1.77 -5.12 -11.33
C ARG A 43 -0.90 -4.24 -10.42
N ALA A 44 0.41 -4.41 -10.50
CA ALA A 44 1.36 -3.62 -9.73
C ALA A 44 1.24 -2.12 -10.07
N ARG A 45 1.11 -1.79 -11.36
CA ARG A 45 0.90 -0.42 -11.84
C ARG A 45 -0.41 0.17 -11.33
N ALA A 46 -1.52 -0.56 -11.41
CA ALA A 46 -2.83 -0.10 -10.94
C ALA A 46 -2.80 0.20 -9.43
N GLN A 47 -2.19 -0.67 -8.65
CA GLN A 47 -2.05 -0.50 -7.21
C GLN A 47 -1.16 0.69 -6.87
N ARG A 48 -0.03 0.86 -7.55
CA ARG A 48 0.86 2.01 -7.37
C ARG A 48 0.14 3.32 -7.70
N LEU A 49 -0.52 3.42 -8.86
CA LEU A 49 -1.27 4.60 -9.27
C LEU A 49 -2.36 4.99 -8.26
N ALA A 50 -3.07 4.00 -7.73
CA ALA A 50 -4.08 4.26 -6.70
C ALA A 50 -3.44 4.76 -5.40
N ASN A 51 -2.36 4.13 -4.92
CA ASN A 51 -1.64 4.55 -3.72
C ASN A 51 -1.08 5.97 -3.84
N ASP A 52 -0.39 6.25 -4.94
CA ASP A 52 0.23 7.56 -5.19
C ASP A 52 -0.84 8.66 -5.26
N THR A 53 -1.99 8.34 -5.90
CA THR A 53 -3.12 9.26 -5.96
C THR A 53 -3.72 9.50 -4.58
N LEU A 54 -3.90 8.47 -3.74
CA LEU A 54 -4.41 8.63 -2.38
C LEU A 54 -3.46 9.48 -1.52
N ARG A 55 -2.14 9.25 -1.61
CA ARG A 55 -1.12 10.05 -0.91
C ARG A 55 -1.10 11.50 -1.39
N GLY A 56 -1.12 11.70 -2.71
CA GLY A 56 -1.05 13.00 -3.35
C GLY A 56 -2.38 13.74 -3.50
N MET A 57 -3.50 13.18 -3.01
CA MET A 57 -4.86 13.68 -3.27
C MET A 57 -5.04 15.15 -2.89
N GLU A 58 -4.54 15.59 -1.75
CA GLU A 58 -4.65 16.99 -1.32
C GLU A 58 -3.86 17.93 -2.23
N ARG A 59 -2.64 17.53 -2.65
CA ARG A 59 -1.84 18.31 -3.62
C ARG A 59 -2.53 18.41 -4.95
N ALA A 60 -3.06 17.29 -5.48
CA ALA A 60 -3.83 17.26 -6.70
C ALA A 60 -5.06 18.17 -6.62
N ASP A 61 -5.84 18.10 -5.54
CA ASP A 61 -7.00 18.97 -5.35
C ASP A 61 -6.60 20.46 -5.29
N ARG A 62 -5.46 20.81 -4.71
CA ARG A 62 -4.95 22.19 -4.69
C ARG A 62 -4.62 22.72 -6.07
N LEU A 63 -3.97 21.93 -6.92
CA LEU A 63 -3.71 22.29 -8.32
C LEU A 63 -5.01 22.41 -9.11
N LEU A 64 -5.87 21.42 -9.04
CA LEU A 64 -7.12 21.34 -9.78
C LEU A 64 -8.08 22.48 -9.42
N ASN A 65 -8.18 22.86 -8.13
CA ASN A 65 -9.05 23.91 -7.68
C ASN A 65 -8.70 25.30 -8.24
N ARG A 66 -7.48 25.51 -8.74
CA ARG A 66 -7.11 26.74 -9.46
C ARG A 66 -7.81 26.85 -10.83
N HIS A 67 -8.26 25.71 -11.38
CA HIS A 67 -8.84 25.61 -12.73
C HIS A 67 -10.32 25.21 -12.70
N LEU A 68 -10.83 24.73 -11.58
CA LEU A 68 -12.20 24.28 -11.40
C LEU A 68 -13.07 25.39 -10.80
N ARG A 69 -14.10 25.84 -11.53
CA ARG A 69 -15.09 26.79 -11.01
C ARG A 69 -16.12 26.13 -10.08
N LYS A 70 -16.42 24.86 -10.35
CA LYS A 70 -17.33 24.01 -9.56
C LYS A 70 -16.73 22.62 -9.41
N GLN A 71 -17.04 21.96 -8.30
CA GLN A 71 -16.59 20.58 -8.09
C GLN A 71 -17.35 19.63 -9.04
N PRO A 72 -16.63 18.85 -9.86
CA PRO A 72 -17.27 17.87 -10.72
C PRO A 72 -17.72 16.64 -9.92
N PRO A 73 -18.56 15.76 -10.50
CA PRO A 73 -18.91 14.48 -9.90
C PRO A 73 -17.67 13.68 -9.48
N LEU A 74 -17.81 12.85 -8.44
CA LEU A 74 -16.68 12.11 -7.84
C LEU A 74 -15.85 11.33 -8.86
N LEU A 75 -16.49 10.64 -9.80
CA LEU A 75 -15.80 9.89 -10.85
C LEU A 75 -14.86 10.81 -11.65
N VAL A 76 -15.34 11.95 -12.11
CA VAL A 76 -14.54 12.92 -12.89
C VAL A 76 -13.45 13.53 -12.02
N ARG A 77 -13.76 13.84 -10.75
CA ARG A 77 -12.77 14.34 -9.80
C ARG A 77 -11.64 13.33 -9.57
N ASN A 78 -11.95 12.05 -9.42
CA ASN A 78 -10.95 11.00 -9.25
C ASN A 78 -10.14 10.75 -10.53
N VAL A 79 -10.74 10.87 -11.71
CA VAL A 79 -9.97 10.87 -12.97
C VAL A 79 -8.98 12.03 -13.02
N LEU A 80 -9.43 13.24 -12.69
CA LEU A 80 -8.56 14.42 -12.64
C LEU A 80 -7.43 14.26 -11.62
N ARG A 81 -7.71 13.76 -10.41
CA ARG A 81 -6.72 13.49 -9.36
C ARG A 81 -5.67 12.48 -9.81
N LEU A 82 -6.13 11.33 -10.34
CA LEU A 82 -5.26 10.27 -10.85
C LEU A 82 -4.31 10.79 -11.93
N ALA A 83 -4.87 11.47 -12.93
CA ALA A 83 -4.08 12.01 -14.03
C ALA A 83 -3.12 13.12 -13.57
N THR A 84 -3.56 14.01 -12.67
CA THR A 84 -2.71 15.08 -12.12
C THR A 84 -1.51 14.50 -11.37
N VAL A 85 -1.74 13.52 -10.47
CA VAL A 85 -0.65 12.89 -9.73
C VAL A 85 0.30 12.18 -10.68
N GLU A 86 -0.21 11.40 -11.64
CA GLU A 86 0.64 10.68 -12.59
C GLU A 86 1.48 11.64 -13.44
N ILE A 87 0.92 12.74 -13.94
CA ILE A 87 1.65 13.77 -14.70
C ILE A 87 2.72 14.42 -13.82
N CYS A 88 2.35 14.86 -12.62
CA CYS A 88 3.27 15.55 -11.71
C CYS A 88 4.41 14.65 -11.20
N MET A 89 4.23 13.34 -11.20
CA MET A 89 5.25 12.34 -10.85
C MET A 89 6.06 11.84 -12.08
N GLY A 90 6.01 12.55 -13.21
CA GLY A 90 6.83 12.26 -14.39
C GLY A 90 6.21 11.28 -15.39
N GLY A 91 4.91 11.02 -15.30
CA GLY A 91 4.19 10.23 -16.30
C GLY A 91 4.08 10.95 -17.65
N ASP A 92 4.01 10.18 -18.76
CA ASP A 92 3.78 10.75 -20.07
C ASP A 92 2.45 11.52 -20.16
N ALA A 93 2.55 12.84 -20.17
CA ALA A 93 1.40 13.73 -20.10
C ALA A 93 0.40 13.48 -21.23
N HIS A 94 0.89 13.23 -22.46
CA HIS A 94 0.00 13.01 -23.61
C HIS A 94 -0.83 11.74 -23.46
N GLY A 95 -0.19 10.62 -23.10
CA GLY A 95 -0.87 9.35 -22.88
C GLY A 95 -1.83 9.40 -21.70
N VAL A 96 -1.44 10.08 -20.60
CA VAL A 96 -2.29 10.26 -19.40
C VAL A 96 -3.54 11.07 -19.73
N VAL A 97 -3.41 12.20 -20.41
CA VAL A 97 -4.55 13.06 -20.79
C VAL A 97 -5.52 12.32 -21.70
N ASN A 98 -5.00 11.63 -22.73
CA ASN A 98 -5.84 10.88 -23.68
C ASN A 98 -6.66 9.78 -22.96
N GLU A 99 -6.04 9.00 -22.07
CA GLU A 99 -6.74 7.94 -21.36
C GLU A 99 -7.72 8.50 -20.31
N ALA A 100 -7.38 9.59 -19.63
CA ALA A 100 -8.29 10.27 -18.71
C ALA A 100 -9.57 10.76 -19.41
N VAL A 101 -9.44 11.35 -20.59
CA VAL A 101 -10.57 11.76 -21.44
C VAL A 101 -11.40 10.56 -21.90
N ALA A 102 -10.74 9.45 -22.26
CA ALA A 102 -11.42 8.21 -22.64
C ALA A 102 -12.22 7.62 -21.45
N LEU A 103 -11.65 7.59 -20.25
CA LEU A 103 -12.30 7.09 -19.03
C LEU A 103 -13.57 7.88 -18.71
N VAL A 104 -13.52 9.20 -18.75
CA VAL A 104 -14.71 10.05 -18.54
C VAL A 104 -15.76 9.85 -19.63
N GLY A 105 -15.33 9.52 -20.85
CA GLY A 105 -16.22 9.24 -21.99
C GLY A 105 -16.97 7.90 -21.93
N GLN A 106 -16.57 6.98 -21.05
CA GLN A 106 -17.21 5.65 -20.93
C GLN A 106 -18.56 5.68 -20.18
N ASP A 107 -18.78 6.66 -19.31
CA ASP A 107 -20.06 6.82 -18.59
C ASP A 107 -20.88 7.96 -19.24
N ARG A 108 -22.12 7.64 -19.63
CA ARG A 108 -23.06 8.61 -20.23
C ARG A 108 -23.26 9.86 -19.39
N ARG A 109 -23.21 9.72 -18.04
CA ARG A 109 -23.42 10.84 -17.09
C ARG A 109 -22.25 11.83 -17.08
N THR A 110 -21.06 11.39 -17.48
CA THR A 110 -19.84 12.20 -17.47
C THR A 110 -19.30 12.52 -18.86
N PHE A 111 -19.87 11.94 -19.91
CA PHE A 111 -19.43 12.11 -21.30
C PHE A 111 -19.27 13.58 -21.71
N ALA A 112 -20.21 14.44 -21.34
CA ALA A 112 -20.17 15.88 -21.64
C ALA A 112 -18.97 16.61 -20.98
N MET A 113 -18.30 15.99 -19.99
CA MET A 113 -17.17 16.57 -19.27
C MET A 113 -15.81 16.26 -19.91
N LYS A 114 -15.75 15.55 -21.03
CA LYS A 114 -14.49 15.25 -21.76
C LYS A 114 -13.69 16.50 -22.09
N GLY A 115 -14.35 17.55 -22.59
CA GLY A 115 -13.73 18.83 -22.90
C GLY A 115 -13.15 19.53 -21.67
N LEU A 116 -13.87 19.50 -20.54
CA LEU A 116 -13.40 20.03 -19.27
C LEU A 116 -12.14 19.30 -18.78
N VAL A 117 -12.16 17.97 -18.77
CA VAL A 117 -11.03 17.13 -18.34
C VAL A 117 -9.80 17.40 -19.21
N ASN A 118 -9.96 17.40 -20.53
CA ASN A 118 -8.88 17.70 -21.46
C ASN A 118 -8.27 19.10 -21.21
N ALA A 119 -9.11 20.13 -21.08
CA ALA A 119 -8.65 21.51 -20.89
C ALA A 119 -7.88 21.70 -19.57
N ILE A 120 -8.35 21.07 -18.48
CA ILE A 120 -7.69 21.14 -17.17
C ILE A 120 -6.37 20.39 -17.20
N LEU A 121 -6.37 19.15 -17.69
CA LEU A 121 -5.17 18.31 -17.65
C LEU A 121 -4.06 18.84 -18.60
N ARG A 122 -4.39 19.53 -19.69
CA ARG A 122 -3.37 20.24 -20.49
C ARG A 122 -2.68 21.33 -19.67
N LYS A 123 -3.43 22.13 -18.89
CA LYS A 123 -2.84 23.13 -18.01
C LYS A 123 -1.96 22.50 -16.92
N VAL A 124 -2.38 21.35 -16.39
CA VAL A 124 -1.55 20.59 -15.45
C VAL A 124 -0.29 20.06 -16.13
N ALA A 125 -0.38 19.60 -17.37
CA ALA A 125 0.78 19.14 -18.13
C ALA A 125 1.81 20.25 -18.38
N ASP A 126 1.33 21.49 -18.62
CA ASP A 126 2.21 22.63 -18.91
C ASP A 126 2.98 23.14 -17.68
N THR A 127 2.34 23.22 -16.52
CA THR A 127 2.92 23.88 -15.32
C THR A 127 2.79 23.08 -14.03
N GLY A 128 2.14 21.93 -14.09
CA GLY A 128 1.78 21.17 -12.90
C GLY A 128 2.98 20.62 -12.14
N HIS A 129 4.03 20.17 -12.81
CA HIS A 129 5.22 19.61 -12.20
C HIS A 129 5.93 20.64 -11.31
N GLU A 130 6.23 21.84 -11.84
CA GLU A 130 6.86 22.92 -11.06
C GLU A 130 6.00 23.33 -9.86
N GLN A 131 4.70 23.47 -10.09
CA GLN A 131 3.76 23.84 -9.03
C GLN A 131 3.62 22.74 -7.96
N TRP A 132 3.73 21.47 -8.33
CA TRP A 132 3.66 20.34 -7.44
C TRP A 132 4.79 20.32 -6.41
N GLU A 133 6.01 20.60 -6.87
CA GLU A 133 7.18 20.64 -6.01
C GLU A 133 7.10 21.78 -4.95
N LEU A 134 6.42 22.87 -5.29
CA LEU A 134 6.22 23.99 -4.38
C LEU A 134 5.11 23.74 -3.34
N LEU A 135 4.30 22.69 -3.50
CA LEU A 135 3.25 22.38 -2.55
C LEU A 135 3.84 21.67 -1.33
N ARG A 136 3.38 22.11 -0.14
CA ARG A 136 3.67 21.38 1.10
C ARG A 136 3.14 19.95 1.04
N ALA A 137 3.67 19.08 1.90
CA ALA A 137 3.11 17.74 2.12
C ALA A 137 1.61 17.81 2.50
N PRO A 138 0.80 16.81 2.09
CA PRO A 138 -0.58 16.70 2.50
C PRO A 138 -0.72 16.67 4.02
N ARG A 139 -1.72 17.35 4.55
CA ARG A 139 -1.99 17.33 5.99
C ARG A 139 -2.85 16.16 6.39
N LEU A 140 -2.61 15.65 7.58
CA LEU A 140 -3.50 14.73 8.25
C LEU A 140 -4.91 15.32 8.41
N PRO A 141 -5.97 14.50 8.43
CA PRO A 141 -7.33 14.96 8.74
C PRO A 141 -7.37 15.70 10.07
N LYS A 142 -8.20 16.73 10.19
CA LYS A 142 -8.25 17.58 11.39
C LYS A 142 -8.43 16.79 12.69
N TRP A 143 -9.29 15.77 12.68
CA TRP A 143 -9.58 14.94 13.85
C TRP A 143 -8.35 14.21 14.39
N LEU A 144 -7.39 13.89 13.55
CA LEU A 144 -6.12 13.24 13.91
C LEU A 144 -5.03 14.29 14.14
N ARG A 145 -4.97 15.32 13.29
CA ARG A 145 -3.92 16.34 13.34
C ARG A 145 -3.96 17.16 14.61
N VAL A 146 -5.16 17.58 15.06
CA VAL A 146 -5.29 18.44 16.24
C VAL A 146 -4.69 17.82 17.48
N PRO A 147 -5.10 16.61 17.93
CA PRO A 147 -4.50 15.99 19.13
C PRO A 147 -3.01 15.69 18.97
N LEU A 148 -2.55 15.37 17.74
CA LEU A 148 -1.11 15.18 17.51
C LEU A 148 -0.32 16.49 17.65
N VAL A 149 -0.87 17.61 17.20
CA VAL A 149 -0.23 18.94 17.38
C VAL A 149 -0.18 19.33 18.85
N GLU A 150 -1.24 19.05 19.60
CA GLU A 150 -1.27 19.28 21.06
C GLU A 150 -0.20 18.43 21.78
N ALA A 151 -0.01 17.16 21.37
CA ALA A 151 0.93 16.25 22.02
C ALA A 151 2.39 16.48 21.60
N TYR A 152 2.65 16.78 20.32
CA TYR A 152 4.01 16.75 19.74
C TYR A 152 4.47 18.09 19.16
N GLY A 153 3.62 19.08 19.10
CA GLY A 153 3.88 20.37 18.44
C GLY A 153 3.73 20.35 16.90
N PRO A 154 3.53 21.53 16.31
CA PRO A 154 3.22 21.66 14.89
C PRO A 154 4.37 21.24 13.95
N GLU A 155 5.61 21.46 14.35
CA GLU A 155 6.80 21.15 13.54
C GLU A 155 7.00 19.62 13.40
N ARG A 156 6.87 18.90 14.52
CA ARG A 156 6.99 17.43 14.51
C ARG A 156 5.88 16.78 13.71
N VAL A 157 4.65 17.30 13.81
CA VAL A 157 3.52 16.81 13.02
C VAL A 157 3.73 17.10 11.53
N ALA A 158 4.29 18.26 11.16
CA ALA A 158 4.63 18.54 9.77
C ALA A 158 5.71 17.59 9.22
N ALA A 159 6.70 17.21 10.03
CA ALA A 159 7.69 16.21 9.67
C ALA A 159 7.07 14.82 9.48
N ILE A 160 6.14 14.42 10.34
CA ILE A 160 5.36 13.17 10.18
C ILE A 160 4.56 13.21 8.87
N GLU A 161 3.88 14.31 8.56
CA GLU A 161 3.10 14.50 7.33
C GLU A 161 3.99 14.37 6.08
N THR A 162 5.22 14.86 6.13
CA THR A 162 6.21 14.72 5.05
C THR A 162 6.62 13.26 4.84
N VAL A 163 7.00 12.56 5.90
CA VAL A 163 7.38 11.14 5.83
C VAL A 163 6.23 10.26 5.32
N GLN A 164 4.99 10.56 5.73
CA GLN A 164 3.82 9.80 5.26
C GLN A 164 3.48 10.05 3.79
N PHE A 165 3.85 11.21 3.27
CA PHE A 165 3.67 11.53 1.86
C PHE A 165 4.67 10.77 0.97
N ASP A 166 5.89 10.58 1.44
CA ASP A 166 6.93 9.87 0.71
C ASP A 166 6.57 8.40 0.50
N THR A 167 7.08 7.82 -0.59
CA THR A 167 6.95 6.38 -0.81
C THR A 167 7.79 5.63 0.22
N PRO A 168 7.20 4.77 1.05
CA PRO A 168 7.98 4.02 2.03
C PRO A 168 8.97 3.09 1.32
N PRO A 169 10.16 2.91 1.88
CA PRO A 169 11.08 1.89 1.41
C PRO A 169 10.45 0.50 1.57
N LEU A 170 10.94 -0.47 0.81
CA LEU A 170 10.57 -1.86 0.98
C LEU A 170 11.51 -2.51 1.99
N ASP A 171 10.97 -2.98 3.10
CA ASP A 171 11.71 -3.78 4.06
C ASP A 171 11.34 -5.26 3.92
N ILE A 172 12.32 -6.12 4.04
CA ILE A 172 12.16 -7.57 4.01
C ILE A 172 12.81 -8.21 5.25
N THR A 173 12.26 -9.34 5.65
CA THR A 173 12.80 -10.17 6.73
C THR A 173 13.27 -11.50 6.16
N PRO A 174 14.57 -11.84 6.25
CA PRO A 174 15.08 -13.15 5.85
C PRO A 174 14.51 -14.26 6.73
N LYS A 175 14.22 -15.44 6.12
CA LYS A 175 13.78 -16.64 6.82
C LYS A 175 14.89 -17.17 7.74
N ASP A 176 16.11 -17.19 7.24
CA ASP A 176 17.32 -17.53 7.98
C ASP A 176 18.14 -16.25 8.21
N VAL A 177 18.21 -15.82 9.47
CA VAL A 177 18.95 -14.60 9.86
C VAL A 177 20.44 -14.74 9.58
N ALA A 178 21.00 -15.95 9.55
CA ALA A 178 22.41 -16.17 9.22
C ALA A 178 22.74 -15.78 7.76
N GLN A 179 21.74 -15.73 6.89
CA GLN A 179 21.89 -15.37 5.47
C GLN A 179 21.63 -13.88 5.18
N ILE A 180 21.55 -13.04 6.21
CA ILE A 180 21.17 -11.63 6.04
C ILE A 180 22.15 -10.85 5.13
N ASP A 181 23.45 -11.08 5.27
CA ASP A 181 24.48 -10.42 4.45
C ASP A 181 24.38 -10.85 2.99
N HIS A 182 24.14 -12.16 2.74
CA HIS A 182 23.90 -12.69 1.41
C HIS A 182 22.70 -12.00 0.74
N TRP A 183 21.57 -11.96 1.41
CA TRP A 183 20.35 -11.36 0.84
C TRP A 183 20.47 -9.84 0.70
N ALA A 184 21.18 -9.16 1.61
CA ALA A 184 21.43 -7.73 1.47
C ALA A 184 22.27 -7.41 0.21
N GLN A 185 23.29 -8.22 -0.05
CA GLN A 185 24.11 -8.09 -1.25
C GLN A 185 23.34 -8.44 -2.53
N GLU A 186 22.64 -9.59 -2.54
CA GLU A 186 21.89 -10.09 -3.71
C GLU A 186 20.78 -9.13 -4.15
N LEU A 187 20.11 -8.50 -3.19
CA LEU A 187 18.99 -7.59 -3.44
C LEU A 187 19.40 -6.12 -3.51
N GLY A 188 20.69 -5.79 -3.31
CA GLY A 188 21.19 -4.42 -3.28
C GLY A 188 20.57 -3.59 -2.17
N GLY A 189 20.24 -4.22 -1.04
CA GLY A 189 19.62 -3.59 0.12
C GLY A 189 20.61 -3.27 1.23
N GLN A 190 20.16 -2.50 2.22
CA GLN A 190 20.91 -2.17 3.43
C GLN A 190 20.32 -2.91 4.63
N ILE A 191 21.16 -3.51 5.46
CA ILE A 191 20.75 -4.07 6.74
C ILE A 191 20.38 -2.92 7.68
N VAL A 192 19.16 -2.95 8.19
CA VAL A 192 18.64 -1.95 9.13
C VAL A 192 18.47 -2.56 10.51
N LEU A 193 18.22 -1.70 11.50
CA LEU A 193 18.04 -2.08 12.90
C LEU A 193 17.10 -3.28 13.02
N GLY A 194 17.53 -4.26 13.81
CA GLY A 194 16.77 -5.47 14.08
C GLY A 194 16.92 -6.56 13.01
N GLY A 195 17.83 -6.44 12.01
CA GLY A 195 18.11 -7.50 11.03
C GLY A 195 17.04 -7.63 9.94
N SER A 196 16.43 -6.56 9.51
CA SER A 196 15.69 -6.46 8.24
C SER A 196 16.58 -5.88 7.17
N ILE A 197 16.23 -6.08 5.92
CA ILE A 197 16.93 -5.52 4.77
C ILE A 197 16.01 -4.48 4.13
N ARG A 198 16.50 -3.25 3.98
CA ARG A 198 15.79 -2.11 3.39
C ARG A 198 16.23 -1.87 1.96
N MET A 199 15.25 -1.77 1.06
CA MET A 199 15.45 -1.50 -0.35
C MET A 199 14.72 -0.22 -0.75
N THR A 200 15.39 0.65 -1.51
CA THR A 200 14.80 1.93 -1.96
C THR A 200 14.11 1.85 -3.32
N ASN A 201 14.55 0.95 -4.21
CA ASN A 201 14.02 0.82 -5.57
C ASN A 201 13.80 -0.66 -5.93
N ALA A 202 12.92 -1.33 -5.20
CA ALA A 202 12.77 -2.78 -5.29
C ALA A 202 12.09 -3.30 -6.57
N GLY A 203 11.40 -2.45 -7.34
CA GLY A 203 10.66 -2.92 -8.51
C GLY A 203 9.48 -3.86 -8.14
N GLN A 204 9.30 -4.90 -8.93
CA GLN A 204 8.26 -5.90 -8.68
C GLN A 204 8.74 -6.96 -7.69
N VAL A 205 8.22 -6.94 -6.47
CA VAL A 205 8.63 -7.82 -5.36
C VAL A 205 8.63 -9.30 -5.73
N SER A 206 7.59 -9.77 -6.44
CA SER A 206 7.47 -11.17 -6.83
C SER A 206 8.47 -11.64 -7.89
N ALA A 207 9.21 -10.72 -8.50
CA ALA A 207 10.28 -11.02 -9.46
C ALA A 207 11.67 -10.98 -8.83
N LEU A 208 11.79 -10.59 -7.55
CA LEU A 208 13.06 -10.52 -6.87
C LEU A 208 13.61 -11.92 -6.52
N PRO A 209 14.94 -12.13 -6.57
CA PRO A 209 15.56 -13.37 -6.15
C PRO A 209 15.13 -13.80 -4.76
N GLY A 210 14.87 -15.10 -4.56
CA GLY A 210 14.49 -15.69 -3.28
C GLY A 210 13.02 -15.47 -2.85
N PHE A 211 12.25 -14.64 -3.56
CA PHE A 211 10.82 -14.45 -3.21
C PHE A 211 10.01 -15.74 -3.44
N ALA A 212 10.11 -16.32 -4.63
CA ALA A 212 9.37 -17.52 -4.98
C ALA A 212 9.77 -18.72 -4.09
N ASP A 213 11.04 -18.81 -3.74
CA ASP A 213 11.60 -19.88 -2.90
C ASP A 213 11.29 -19.69 -1.40
N GLY A 214 10.64 -18.59 -1.05
CA GLY A 214 10.28 -18.29 0.34
C GLY A 214 11.46 -18.02 1.26
N SER A 215 12.60 -17.60 0.71
CA SER A 215 13.82 -17.30 1.48
C SER A 215 13.67 -16.05 2.35
N TRP A 216 12.69 -15.22 2.08
CA TRP A 216 12.33 -14.02 2.80
C TRP A 216 10.88 -13.61 2.55
N TRP A 217 10.38 -12.63 3.30
CA TRP A 217 9.07 -12.01 3.09
C TRP A 217 9.12 -10.51 3.33
N VAL A 218 8.14 -9.80 2.77
CA VAL A 218 7.95 -8.36 3.00
C VAL A 218 7.45 -8.14 4.41
N GLN A 219 8.17 -7.34 5.17
CA GLN A 219 7.79 -6.94 6.53
C GLN A 219 8.55 -5.67 6.88
N ASP A 220 7.83 -4.63 7.30
CA ASP A 220 8.42 -3.40 7.82
C ASP A 220 9.36 -3.69 9.00
N ALA A 221 10.53 -3.03 9.03
CA ALA A 221 11.55 -3.28 10.04
C ALA A 221 11.04 -3.00 11.46
N ALA A 222 10.20 -1.97 11.65
CA ALA A 222 9.59 -1.68 12.93
C ALA A 222 8.58 -2.76 13.34
N ALA A 223 7.80 -3.28 12.38
CA ALA A 223 6.88 -4.38 12.61
C ALA A 223 7.59 -5.71 12.96
N ALA A 224 8.86 -5.86 12.57
CA ALA A 224 9.67 -7.03 12.89
C ALA A 224 10.28 -6.97 14.31
N LEU A 225 10.46 -5.78 14.89
CA LEU A 225 11.11 -5.59 16.20
C LEU A 225 10.43 -6.33 17.36
N PRO A 226 9.10 -6.29 17.53
CA PRO A 226 8.44 -6.93 18.68
C PRO A 226 8.79 -8.42 18.83
N VAL A 227 8.82 -9.17 17.72
CA VAL A 227 9.18 -10.60 17.78
C VAL A 227 10.64 -10.80 18.16
N ARG A 228 11.54 -9.95 17.69
CA ARG A 228 12.98 -10.02 18.02
C ARG A 228 13.26 -9.71 19.48
N LEU A 229 12.46 -8.82 20.10
CA LEU A 229 12.57 -8.47 21.52
C LEU A 229 12.14 -9.62 22.45
N LEU A 230 11.44 -10.64 21.97
CA LEU A 230 11.10 -11.83 22.73
C LEU A 230 12.35 -12.71 23.06
N GLY A 231 13.46 -12.47 22.39
CA GLY A 231 14.68 -13.25 22.56
C GLY A 231 14.55 -14.69 22.04
N ASN A 232 15.15 -15.65 22.74
CA ASN A 232 15.09 -17.06 22.33
C ASN A 232 13.72 -17.67 22.62
N ILE A 233 12.95 -17.93 21.58
CA ILE A 233 11.62 -18.55 21.64
C ILE A 233 11.57 -19.94 21.00
N SER A 234 12.72 -20.52 20.65
CA SER A 234 12.79 -21.86 20.06
C SER A 234 12.17 -22.90 20.99
N GLY A 235 11.28 -23.73 20.43
CA GLY A 235 10.54 -24.76 21.19
C GLY A 235 9.38 -24.25 22.04
N LYS A 236 9.28 -22.93 22.30
CA LYS A 236 8.21 -22.31 23.08
C LYS A 236 6.90 -22.21 22.31
N THR A 237 5.79 -22.04 23.03
CA THR A 237 4.47 -21.78 22.46
C THR A 237 4.27 -20.28 22.27
N ALA A 238 3.82 -19.86 21.10
CA ALA A 238 3.54 -18.46 20.80
C ALA A 238 2.18 -18.30 20.12
N ILE A 239 1.49 -17.20 20.45
CA ILE A 239 0.26 -16.81 19.74
C ILE A 239 0.47 -15.45 19.08
N ASP A 240 0.05 -15.36 17.80
CA ASP A 240 0.01 -14.13 17.01
C ASP A 240 -1.46 -13.76 16.78
N LEU A 241 -1.93 -12.72 17.46
CA LEU A 241 -3.30 -12.19 17.40
C LEU A 241 -3.38 -11.07 16.38
N CYS A 242 -4.44 -11.07 15.57
CA CYS A 242 -4.59 -10.19 14.39
C CYS A 242 -3.46 -10.41 13.36
N CYS A 243 -3.10 -11.66 13.14
CA CYS A 243 -1.86 -12.08 12.52
C CYS A 243 -1.68 -11.72 11.04
N ALA A 244 -2.76 -11.46 10.31
CA ALA A 244 -2.67 -11.29 8.85
C ALA A 244 -1.99 -9.97 8.44
N PRO A 245 -1.09 -10.02 7.44
CA PRO A 245 -0.85 -11.08 6.44
C PRO A 245 0.17 -12.17 6.83
N GLY A 246 0.62 -12.24 8.09
CA GLY A 246 1.44 -13.33 8.61
C GLY A 246 2.92 -13.00 8.81
N GLY A 247 3.35 -11.75 8.71
CA GLY A 247 4.75 -11.37 8.87
C GLY A 247 5.35 -11.79 10.22
N LYS A 248 4.66 -11.47 11.34
CA LYS A 248 5.08 -11.87 12.69
C LYS A 248 4.92 -13.37 12.91
N THR A 249 3.85 -13.99 12.39
CA THR A 249 3.65 -15.44 12.40
C THR A 249 4.84 -16.17 11.77
N MET A 250 5.27 -15.76 10.57
CA MET A 250 6.43 -16.36 9.89
C MET A 250 7.72 -16.14 10.69
N GLN A 251 7.88 -14.98 11.28
CA GLN A 251 9.05 -14.65 12.10
C GLN A 251 9.14 -15.53 13.35
N LEU A 252 8.03 -15.73 14.07
CA LEU A 252 7.93 -16.64 15.21
C LEU A 252 8.22 -18.09 14.81
N ALA A 253 7.64 -18.54 13.68
CA ALA A 253 7.85 -19.89 13.17
C ALA A 253 9.31 -20.12 12.71
N ALA A 254 9.92 -19.16 12.04
CA ALA A 254 11.33 -19.19 11.63
C ALA A 254 12.28 -19.22 12.83
N ALA A 255 11.90 -18.58 13.93
CA ALA A 255 12.63 -18.65 15.21
C ALA A 255 12.41 -19.97 15.98
N GLY A 256 11.67 -20.92 15.42
CA GLY A 256 11.46 -22.26 16.00
C GLY A 256 10.34 -22.34 17.04
N ALA A 257 9.48 -21.34 17.16
CA ALA A 257 8.33 -21.39 18.06
C ALA A 257 7.19 -22.28 17.51
N LYS A 258 6.38 -22.84 18.39
CA LYS A 258 5.11 -23.53 18.09
C LYS A 258 4.02 -22.47 18.01
N VAL A 259 3.70 -21.99 16.81
CA VAL A 259 2.86 -20.80 16.60
C VAL A 259 1.39 -21.15 16.40
N MET A 260 0.51 -20.39 17.08
CA MET A 260 -0.91 -20.26 16.77
C MET A 260 -1.16 -18.86 16.19
N ALA A 261 -1.61 -18.79 14.95
CA ALA A 261 -1.96 -17.56 14.23
C ALA A 261 -3.47 -17.36 14.20
N VAL A 262 -3.96 -16.24 14.71
CA VAL A 262 -5.40 -15.94 14.84
C VAL A 262 -5.72 -14.63 14.13
N ASP A 263 -6.73 -14.66 13.27
CA ASP A 263 -7.31 -13.46 12.64
C ASP A 263 -8.82 -13.67 12.47
N ASN A 264 -9.61 -12.61 12.56
CA ASN A 264 -11.06 -12.71 12.43
C ASN A 264 -11.55 -12.74 10.97
N SER A 265 -10.68 -12.47 10.00
CA SER A 265 -11.01 -12.38 8.58
C SER A 265 -10.60 -13.64 7.82
N GLN A 266 -11.59 -14.35 7.27
CA GLN A 266 -11.39 -15.50 6.37
C GLN A 266 -10.47 -15.12 5.17
N THR A 267 -10.75 -13.98 4.55
CA THR A 267 -10.01 -13.51 3.37
C THR A 267 -8.55 -13.19 3.71
N ARG A 268 -8.32 -12.51 4.83
CA ARG A 268 -6.96 -12.17 5.28
C ARG A 268 -6.17 -13.42 5.70
N MET A 269 -6.84 -14.38 6.36
CA MET A 269 -6.22 -15.66 6.74
C MET A 269 -5.77 -16.48 5.51
N GLY A 270 -6.43 -16.35 4.36
CA GLY A 270 -5.98 -16.92 3.10
C GLY A 270 -4.53 -16.54 2.77
N ARG A 271 -4.21 -15.25 2.89
CA ARG A 271 -2.85 -14.72 2.66
C ARG A 271 -1.82 -15.25 3.65
N VAL A 272 -2.23 -15.45 4.92
CA VAL A 272 -1.33 -16.08 5.91
C VAL A 272 -0.94 -17.48 5.48
N LYS A 273 -1.92 -18.28 5.02
CA LYS A 273 -1.67 -19.64 4.54
C LYS A 273 -0.79 -19.67 3.30
N GLU A 274 -1.06 -18.82 2.31
CA GLU A 274 -0.24 -18.67 1.09
C GLU A 274 1.22 -18.31 1.44
N ASN A 275 1.43 -17.40 2.38
CA ASN A 275 2.75 -17.00 2.83
C ASN A 275 3.47 -18.11 3.60
N LEU A 276 2.79 -18.85 4.47
CA LEU A 276 3.34 -20.00 5.18
C LEU A 276 3.74 -21.10 4.19
N GLU A 277 2.88 -21.42 3.22
CA GLU A 277 3.17 -22.41 2.16
C GLU A 277 4.38 -21.98 1.34
N ARG A 278 4.42 -20.74 0.84
CA ARG A 278 5.54 -20.21 0.06
C ARG A 278 6.86 -20.27 0.81
N THR A 279 6.86 -19.95 2.11
CA THR A 279 8.07 -19.95 2.94
C THR A 279 8.42 -21.31 3.52
N GLY A 280 7.55 -22.31 3.38
CA GLY A 280 7.72 -23.64 3.99
C GLY A 280 7.72 -23.60 5.52
N LEU A 281 7.09 -22.56 6.13
CA LEU A 281 6.96 -22.41 7.57
C LEU A 281 5.63 -22.97 8.05
N VAL A 282 5.59 -23.44 9.29
CA VAL A 282 4.41 -24.12 9.86
C VAL A 282 3.87 -23.32 11.05
N ALA A 283 2.56 -23.01 10.99
CA ALA A 283 1.80 -22.45 12.11
C ALA A 283 0.38 -23.04 12.12
N ARG A 284 -0.23 -23.16 13.29
CA ARG A 284 -1.67 -23.46 13.40
C ARG A 284 -2.45 -22.18 13.15
N THR A 285 -3.40 -22.19 12.20
CA THR A 285 -4.22 -21.04 11.88
C THR A 285 -5.64 -21.18 12.42
N LYS A 286 -6.21 -20.12 13.00
CA LYS A 286 -7.61 -20.07 13.43
C LYS A 286 -8.27 -18.76 12.98
N ILE A 287 -9.48 -18.89 12.45
CA ILE A 287 -10.35 -17.74 12.15
C ILE A 287 -11.21 -17.52 13.36
N LYS A 288 -10.87 -16.49 14.15
CA LYS A 288 -11.55 -16.20 15.41
C LYS A 288 -11.23 -14.76 15.86
N ASP A 289 -12.14 -14.16 16.61
CA ASP A 289 -11.88 -12.90 17.30
C ASP A 289 -10.81 -13.10 18.39
N ALA A 290 -9.85 -12.18 18.45
CA ALA A 290 -8.80 -12.19 19.45
C ALA A 290 -9.37 -12.17 20.89
N LEU A 291 -10.43 -11.41 21.15
CA LEU A 291 -11.11 -11.32 22.45
C LEU A 291 -11.76 -12.64 22.90
N GLN A 292 -12.06 -13.52 21.94
CA GLN A 292 -12.65 -14.83 22.23
C GLN A 292 -11.58 -15.93 22.31
N THR A 293 -10.31 -15.60 22.12
CA THR A 293 -9.21 -16.56 22.12
C THR A 293 -8.71 -16.74 23.55
N ALA A 294 -8.68 -17.98 24.00
CA ALA A 294 -8.18 -18.37 25.33
C ALA A 294 -7.07 -19.40 25.18
N GLY A 295 -6.19 -19.46 26.14
CA GLY A 295 -5.05 -20.36 26.22
C GLY A 295 -3.89 -19.75 26.97
N GLU A 296 -2.92 -20.58 27.33
CA GLU A 296 -1.65 -20.16 27.92
C GLU A 296 -0.53 -20.33 26.89
N PHE A 297 0.29 -19.29 26.74
CA PHE A 297 1.39 -19.25 25.80
C PHE A 297 2.61 -18.61 26.47
N ASP A 298 3.80 -19.07 26.06
CA ASP A 298 5.05 -18.47 26.54
C ASP A 298 5.27 -17.06 25.97
N ALA A 299 4.68 -16.78 24.80
CA ALA A 299 4.73 -15.48 24.15
C ALA A 299 3.39 -15.12 23.49
N VAL A 300 2.98 -13.85 23.63
CA VAL A 300 1.79 -13.28 22.98
C VAL A 300 2.22 -12.08 22.18
N VAL A 301 1.88 -12.08 20.87
CA VAL A 301 2.07 -10.96 19.98
C VAL A 301 0.69 -10.47 19.52
N LEU A 302 0.45 -9.16 19.64
CA LEU A 302 -0.77 -8.48 19.23
C LEU A 302 -0.40 -7.24 18.44
N ASP A 303 -0.98 -7.11 17.22
CA ASP A 303 -0.76 -5.96 16.36
C ASP A 303 -2.07 -5.51 15.65
#